data_5289fb069e8aa92dd50665d3642befb7
#
_entry.id   5289fb069e8aa92dd50665d3642befb7
#
_cell.length_a   1.000
_cell.length_b   1.000
_cell.length_c   1.000
_cell.angle_alpha   90.00
_cell.angle_beta   90.00
_cell.angle_gamma   90.00
#
_symmetry.space_group_name_H-M   'P 1'
#
loop_
_entity.id
_entity.type
_entity.pdbx_description
1 polymer ?
#
loop_
_entity_poly.entity_id
_entity_poly.type
_entity_poly.pdbx_seq_one_letter_code
_entity_poly.pdbx_strand_id
1 'polypeptide(L)'
;FLNQVDTKIEQLTKKEKLLQQYKKGVMQKIFNQEIRFVSDDGSEFCEWEEKNGNEIFETISNKNHNSDLPILAISQEFGAIPRDMIDYKITVTEKSVSSYKVVSIGDFIISLRSFQGGIEYSSYKGICSPAYIILRPFIEINNDFFRLYFKMDRYIQQLNSKLEGIRDGKMISYKYFSEIKLPFPCIEEQTKIANFLSSIDTKIEQTQKQLEKTKEFKKALLQQMFV
;
A
#
# COMPACT_ATOMS: atom_id res chain seq x y z
N PHE A 1 16.09 -29.40 23.32
CA PHE A 1 15.38 -29.30 22.05
C PHE A 1 14.36 -28.13 22.04
N LEU A 2 13.41 -28.04 23.00
CA LEU A 2 12.46 -26.92 23.09
C LEU A 2 13.14 -25.55 23.16
N ASN A 3 14.20 -25.42 23.96
CA ASN A 3 14.98 -24.18 24.06
C ASN A 3 15.56 -23.76 22.71
N GLN A 4 15.96 -24.72 21.83
CA GLN A 4 16.45 -24.39 20.48
C GLN A 4 15.34 -23.85 19.58
N VAL A 5 14.11 -24.38 19.74
CA VAL A 5 12.94 -23.87 19.00
C VAL A 5 12.60 -22.46 19.47
N ASP A 6 12.65 -22.20 20.77
CA ASP A 6 12.41 -20.88 21.33
C ASP A 6 13.45 -19.86 20.87
N THR A 7 14.74 -20.24 20.92
CA THR A 7 15.81 -19.39 20.36
C THR A 7 15.58 -19.08 18.88
N LYS A 8 15.09 -20.07 18.10
CA LYS A 8 14.79 -19.85 16.67
C LYS A 8 13.63 -18.87 16.48
N ILE A 9 12.56 -18.97 17.28
CA ILE A 9 11.44 -18.05 17.28
C ILE A 9 11.90 -16.62 17.59
N GLU A 10 12.73 -16.45 18.63
CA GLU A 10 13.30 -15.14 19.01
C GLU A 10 14.16 -14.55 17.87
N GLN A 11 15.04 -15.36 17.27
CA GLN A 11 15.86 -14.92 16.15
C GLN A 11 15.03 -14.48 14.94
N LEU A 12 13.98 -15.24 14.56
CA LEU A 12 13.10 -14.90 13.46
C LEU A 12 12.30 -13.63 13.74
N THR A 13 11.78 -13.47 14.97
CA THR A 13 11.07 -12.26 15.39
C THR A 13 11.98 -11.02 15.32
N LYS A 14 13.21 -11.15 15.81
CA LYS A 14 14.20 -10.07 15.72
C LYS A 14 14.56 -9.74 14.27
N LYS A 15 14.74 -10.77 13.43
CA LYS A 15 15.05 -10.59 12.00
C LYS A 15 13.93 -9.87 11.28
N GLU A 16 12.67 -10.25 11.50
CA GLU A 16 11.51 -9.59 10.92
C GLU A 16 11.48 -8.09 11.30
N LYS A 17 11.60 -7.79 12.58
CA LYS A 17 11.64 -6.41 13.08
C LYS A 17 12.75 -5.59 12.43
N LEU A 18 13.96 -6.15 12.33
CA LEU A 18 15.10 -5.47 11.70
C LEU A 18 14.88 -5.23 10.20
N LEU A 19 14.28 -6.18 9.48
CA LEU A 19 13.94 -6.00 8.07
C LEU A 19 12.89 -4.91 7.86
N GLN A 20 11.87 -4.83 8.71
CA GLN A 20 10.87 -3.76 8.67
C GLN A 20 11.50 -2.38 8.94
N GLN A 21 12.37 -2.28 9.94
CA GLN A 21 13.11 -1.06 10.25
C GLN A 21 14.06 -0.65 9.10
N TYR A 22 14.77 -1.62 8.53
CA TYR A 22 15.63 -1.39 7.36
C TYR A 22 14.83 -0.87 6.17
N LYS A 23 13.69 -1.53 5.85
CA LYS A 23 12.81 -1.05 4.77
C LYS A 23 12.38 0.38 5.00
N LYS A 24 11.87 0.70 6.19
CA LYS A 24 11.43 2.07 6.52
C LYS A 24 12.57 3.09 6.36
N GLY A 25 13.75 2.78 6.88
CA GLY A 25 14.91 3.68 6.80
C GLY A 25 15.42 3.88 5.37
N VAL A 26 15.52 2.80 4.58
CA VAL A 26 15.99 2.91 3.20
C VAL A 26 14.95 3.60 2.30
N MET A 27 13.65 3.37 2.51
CA MET A 27 12.60 4.13 1.83
C MET A 27 12.75 5.63 2.06
N GLN A 28 12.94 6.06 3.31
CA GLN A 28 13.14 7.47 3.62
C GLN A 28 14.33 8.05 2.86
N LYS A 29 15.46 7.35 2.85
CA LYS A 29 16.66 7.79 2.14
C LYS A 29 16.48 7.88 0.63
N ILE A 30 15.80 6.89 0.02
CA ILE A 30 15.51 6.89 -1.42
C ILE A 30 14.61 8.07 -1.77
N PHE A 31 13.47 8.22 -1.09
CA PHE A 31 12.51 9.28 -1.41
C PHE A 31 12.98 10.68 -1.00
N ASN A 32 14.01 10.81 -0.14
CA ASN A 32 14.73 12.03 0.11
C ASN A 32 15.91 12.26 -0.86
N GLN A 33 16.14 11.34 -1.81
CA GLN A 33 17.25 11.35 -2.76
C GLN A 33 18.64 11.31 -2.10
N GLU A 34 18.73 10.85 -0.85
CA GLU A 34 20.00 10.58 -0.16
C GLU A 34 20.68 9.31 -0.73
N ILE A 35 19.90 8.42 -1.31
CA ILE A 35 20.32 7.24 -2.06
C ILE A 35 19.64 7.30 -3.42
N ARG A 36 20.44 7.32 -4.49
CA ARG A 36 20.00 7.25 -5.88
C ARG A 36 20.46 5.93 -6.50
N PHE A 37 19.64 5.42 -7.40
CA PHE A 37 20.01 4.28 -8.22
C PHE A 37 20.77 4.74 -9.46
N VAL A 38 21.56 3.84 -10.03
CA VAL A 38 22.20 4.03 -11.32
C VAL A 38 21.61 3.07 -12.35
N SER A 39 21.72 3.42 -13.62
CA SER A 39 21.32 2.57 -14.74
C SER A 39 22.16 1.27 -14.77
N ASP A 40 21.78 0.30 -15.61
CA ASP A 40 22.49 -0.98 -15.70
C ASP A 40 23.89 -0.84 -16.31
N ASP A 41 24.12 0.22 -17.08
CA ASP A 41 25.44 0.59 -17.62
C ASP A 41 26.30 1.42 -16.64
N GLY A 42 25.78 1.68 -15.43
CA GLY A 42 26.45 2.48 -14.39
C GLY A 42 26.29 3.99 -14.52
N SER A 43 25.55 4.48 -15.51
CA SER A 43 25.25 5.92 -15.64
C SER A 43 24.21 6.37 -14.61
N GLU A 44 24.25 7.65 -14.25
CA GLU A 44 23.25 8.26 -13.38
C GLU A 44 21.95 8.46 -14.14
N PHE A 45 20.81 8.28 -13.45
CA PHE A 45 19.51 8.67 -13.97
C PHE A 45 19.33 10.19 -13.97
N CYS A 46 18.39 10.69 -14.78
CA CYS A 46 17.98 12.08 -14.79
C CYS A 46 17.56 12.55 -13.40
N GLU A 47 17.63 13.86 -13.16
CA GLU A 47 17.06 14.46 -11.96
C GLU A 47 15.55 14.21 -11.89
N TRP A 48 15.03 14.03 -10.69
CA TRP A 48 13.61 13.83 -10.48
C TRP A 48 12.82 15.10 -10.79
N GLU A 49 11.81 14.95 -11.63
CA GLU A 49 10.81 15.98 -11.81
C GLU A 49 9.83 16.00 -10.64
N GLU A 50 9.13 17.11 -10.45
CA GLU A 50 7.95 17.19 -9.61
C GLU A 50 6.73 17.44 -10.49
N LYS A 51 5.72 16.57 -10.41
CA LYS A 51 4.45 16.72 -11.12
C LYS A 51 3.32 16.88 -10.12
N ASN A 52 2.33 17.72 -10.44
CA ASN A 52 1.12 17.79 -9.64
C ASN A 52 0.31 16.49 -9.78
N GLY A 53 -0.50 16.17 -8.78
CA GLY A 53 -1.30 14.93 -8.80
C GLY A 53 -2.20 14.80 -10.03
N ASN A 54 -2.74 15.92 -10.55
CA ASN A 54 -3.56 15.95 -11.76
C ASN A 54 -2.77 15.84 -13.09
N GLU A 55 -1.45 15.89 -13.05
CA GLU A 55 -0.59 15.65 -14.22
C GLU A 55 -0.28 14.16 -14.38
N ILE A 56 -0.59 13.34 -13.36
CA ILE A 56 -0.32 11.91 -13.33
C ILE A 56 -1.62 11.11 -13.26
N PHE A 57 -2.59 11.56 -12.46
CA PHE A 57 -3.81 10.83 -12.13
C PHE A 57 -5.08 11.63 -12.45
N GLU A 58 -6.02 10.96 -13.08
CA GLU A 58 -7.40 11.44 -13.24
C GLU A 58 -8.36 10.75 -12.27
N THR A 59 -9.55 11.34 -12.05
CA THR A 59 -10.59 10.70 -11.26
C THR A 59 -11.50 9.84 -12.11
N ILE A 60 -11.81 8.64 -11.61
CA ILE A 60 -12.76 7.74 -12.24
C ILE A 60 -14.04 7.66 -11.39
N SER A 61 -15.19 7.81 -12.04
CA SER A 61 -16.50 7.70 -11.40
C SER A 61 -17.46 6.83 -12.23
N ASN A 62 -16.97 5.64 -12.62
CA ASN A 62 -17.77 4.67 -13.37
C ASN A 62 -18.69 3.90 -12.42
N LYS A 63 -20.01 3.96 -12.63
CA LYS A 63 -21.04 3.21 -11.89
C LYS A 63 -21.73 2.17 -12.77
N ASN A 64 -21.21 1.93 -13.98
CA ASN A 64 -21.81 0.98 -14.91
C ASN A 64 -21.35 -0.43 -14.57
N HIS A 65 -22.11 -1.11 -13.72
CA HIS A 65 -21.93 -2.50 -13.32
C HIS A 65 -23.28 -3.11 -12.96
N ASN A 66 -23.37 -4.44 -13.04
CA ASN A 66 -24.55 -5.24 -12.69
C ASN A 66 -24.50 -5.83 -11.27
N SER A 67 -23.64 -5.29 -10.40
CA SER A 67 -23.41 -5.76 -9.03
C SER A 67 -22.75 -7.15 -8.88
N ASP A 68 -22.30 -7.78 -9.96
CA ASP A 68 -21.62 -9.09 -9.91
C ASP A 68 -20.13 -8.98 -9.51
N LEU A 69 -19.59 -7.76 -9.47
CA LEU A 69 -18.21 -7.53 -9.07
C LEU A 69 -18.07 -7.61 -7.55
N PRO A 70 -16.95 -8.15 -7.03
CA PRO A 70 -16.69 -8.19 -5.61
C PRO A 70 -16.67 -6.80 -5.00
N ILE A 71 -17.27 -6.67 -3.82
CA ILE A 71 -17.18 -5.41 -3.06
C ILE A 71 -15.81 -5.35 -2.40
N LEU A 72 -15.08 -4.27 -2.67
CA LEU A 72 -13.77 -4.06 -2.09
C LEU A 72 -13.86 -3.34 -0.74
N ALA A 73 -13.17 -3.88 0.25
CA ALA A 73 -12.79 -3.18 1.44
C ALA A 73 -11.51 -2.38 1.18
N ILE A 74 -11.47 -1.15 1.66
CA ILE A 74 -10.28 -0.30 1.54
C ILE A 74 -9.55 -0.34 2.88
N SER A 75 -8.51 -1.16 2.93
CA SER A 75 -7.72 -1.46 4.12
C SER A 75 -6.37 -0.75 4.05
N GLN A 76 -5.92 -0.21 5.19
CA GLN A 76 -4.58 0.40 5.29
C GLN A 76 -3.46 -0.66 5.22
N GLU A 77 -3.76 -1.88 5.62
CA GLU A 77 -2.82 -2.99 5.66
C GLU A 77 -2.74 -3.74 4.32
N PHE A 78 -3.90 -4.01 3.70
CA PHE A 78 -3.98 -4.86 2.51
C PHE A 78 -4.30 -4.11 1.22
N GLY A 79 -4.50 -2.79 1.28
CA GLY A 79 -4.98 -2.01 0.14
C GLY A 79 -6.46 -2.27 -0.15
N ALA A 80 -6.86 -2.16 -1.42
CA ALA A 80 -8.21 -2.50 -1.86
C ALA A 80 -8.31 -4.01 -2.09
N ILE A 81 -9.04 -4.71 -1.23
CA ILE A 81 -9.16 -6.17 -1.21
C ILE A 81 -10.64 -6.59 -1.18
N PRO A 82 -11.04 -7.69 -1.85
CA PRO A 82 -12.39 -8.26 -1.72
C PRO A 82 -12.74 -8.50 -0.24
N ARG A 83 -13.96 -8.10 0.15
CA ARG A 83 -14.41 -8.18 1.55
C ARG A 83 -14.45 -9.58 2.13
N ASP A 84 -14.68 -10.57 1.29
CA ASP A 84 -14.71 -11.99 1.66
C ASP A 84 -13.32 -12.56 1.99
N MET A 85 -12.26 -11.85 1.62
CA MET A 85 -10.87 -12.20 1.96
C MET A 85 -10.42 -11.69 3.33
N ILE A 86 -11.23 -10.86 3.98
CA ILE A 86 -10.94 -10.32 5.32
C ILE A 86 -12.14 -10.59 6.23
N ASP A 87 -11.86 -10.82 7.52
CA ASP A 87 -12.89 -11.13 8.53
C ASP A 87 -13.67 -9.85 8.94
N TYR A 88 -14.27 -9.20 7.92
CA TYR A 88 -14.93 -7.91 8.08
C TYR A 88 -16.39 -7.98 7.57
N LYS A 89 -17.31 -8.24 8.50
CA LYS A 89 -18.74 -8.34 8.20
C LYS A 89 -19.40 -6.97 8.24
N ILE A 90 -19.53 -6.30 7.10
CA ILE A 90 -20.49 -5.20 6.95
C ILE A 90 -21.64 -5.70 6.07
N THR A 91 -22.84 -5.62 6.60
CA THR A 91 -24.07 -5.87 5.82
C THR A 91 -24.31 -4.64 4.93
N VAL A 92 -24.31 -4.83 3.61
CA VAL A 92 -24.70 -3.82 2.62
C VAL A 92 -26.01 -4.26 1.98
N THR A 93 -26.91 -3.30 1.75
CA THR A 93 -28.16 -3.58 1.03
C THR A 93 -27.92 -3.54 -0.47
N GLU A 94 -28.61 -4.38 -1.26
CA GLU A 94 -28.52 -4.39 -2.72
C GLU A 94 -28.74 -2.99 -3.33
N LYS A 95 -29.68 -2.22 -2.77
CA LYS A 95 -29.96 -0.86 -3.19
C LYS A 95 -28.78 0.09 -3.02
N SER A 96 -27.91 -0.14 -2.05
CA SER A 96 -26.70 0.68 -1.86
C SER A 96 -25.60 0.32 -2.84
N VAL A 97 -25.53 -0.96 -3.24
CA VAL A 97 -24.49 -1.49 -4.14
C VAL A 97 -24.60 -0.90 -5.54
N SER A 98 -25.82 -0.65 -6.05
CA SER A 98 -26.04 -0.07 -7.38
C SER A 98 -25.40 1.34 -7.55
N SER A 99 -25.13 2.05 -6.45
CA SER A 99 -24.46 3.34 -6.46
C SER A 99 -22.92 3.27 -6.43
N TYR A 100 -22.37 2.07 -6.23
CA TYR A 100 -20.92 1.88 -6.06
C TYR A 100 -20.17 2.19 -7.35
N LYS A 101 -18.88 2.48 -7.21
CA LYS A 101 -17.99 2.80 -8.32
C LYS A 101 -17.13 1.60 -8.66
N VAL A 102 -16.93 1.37 -9.96
CA VAL A 102 -16.03 0.33 -10.46
C VAL A 102 -14.58 0.76 -10.24
N VAL A 103 -13.82 -0.14 -9.64
CA VAL A 103 -12.37 -0.05 -9.44
C VAL A 103 -11.71 -1.08 -10.35
N SER A 104 -10.69 -0.67 -11.06
CA SER A 104 -9.85 -1.55 -11.87
C SER A 104 -8.54 -1.88 -11.12
N ILE A 105 -7.90 -2.96 -11.56
CA ILE A 105 -6.51 -3.23 -11.13
C ILE A 105 -5.64 -2.06 -11.60
N GLY A 106 -4.79 -1.55 -10.74
CA GLY A 106 -3.93 -0.41 -11.02
C GLY A 106 -4.50 0.94 -10.54
N ASP A 107 -5.76 1.00 -10.15
CA ASP A 107 -6.35 2.21 -9.57
C ASP A 107 -5.83 2.46 -8.14
N PHE A 108 -5.76 3.72 -7.78
CA PHE A 108 -5.48 4.18 -6.42
C PHE A 108 -6.74 4.78 -5.80
N ILE A 109 -6.91 4.64 -4.50
CA ILE A 109 -8.17 5.01 -3.83
C ILE A 109 -7.90 5.92 -2.65
N ILE A 110 -8.48 7.12 -2.70
CA ILE A 110 -8.58 7.99 -1.54
C ILE A 110 -9.84 7.58 -0.78
N SER A 111 -9.65 7.01 0.39
CA SER A 111 -10.73 6.60 1.30
C SER A 111 -10.97 7.65 2.38
N LEU A 112 -12.00 7.45 3.20
CA LEU A 112 -12.28 8.29 4.36
C LEU A 112 -11.18 8.24 5.43
N ARG A 113 -10.25 7.30 5.34
CA ARG A 113 -9.11 7.12 6.28
C ARG A 113 -7.76 7.41 5.65
N SER A 114 -7.70 7.88 4.41
CA SER A 114 -6.43 8.16 3.74
C SER A 114 -5.59 9.23 4.45
N PHE A 115 -6.21 10.07 5.27
CA PHE A 115 -5.50 11.00 6.14
C PHE A 115 -4.68 10.32 7.26
N GLN A 116 -4.96 9.05 7.58
CA GLN A 116 -4.23 8.26 8.58
C GLN A 116 -3.20 7.32 7.96
N GLY A 117 -3.54 6.68 6.83
CA GLY A 117 -2.76 5.60 6.25
C GLY A 117 -2.33 5.79 4.80
N GLY A 118 -2.54 6.99 4.22
CA GLY A 118 -2.21 7.27 2.82
C GLY A 118 -3.27 6.78 1.83
N ILE A 119 -2.87 6.74 0.56
CA ILE A 119 -3.72 6.32 -0.56
C ILE A 119 -3.54 4.83 -0.78
N GLU A 120 -4.64 4.12 -1.01
CA GLU A 120 -4.64 2.67 -1.19
C GLU A 120 -4.56 2.29 -2.67
N TYR A 121 -3.83 1.20 -2.96
CA TYR A 121 -3.70 0.63 -4.29
C TYR A 121 -4.66 -0.55 -4.46
N SER A 122 -5.20 -0.74 -5.65
CA SER A 122 -6.07 -1.87 -5.96
C SER A 122 -5.38 -2.92 -6.84
N SER A 123 -5.15 -4.09 -6.25
CA SER A 123 -4.73 -5.29 -6.98
C SER A 123 -5.91 -6.12 -7.52
N TYR A 124 -7.14 -5.67 -7.27
CA TYR A 124 -8.37 -6.38 -7.63
C TYR A 124 -9.31 -5.48 -8.44
N LYS A 125 -10.00 -6.07 -9.40
CA LYS A 125 -11.17 -5.44 -10.01
C LYS A 125 -12.38 -5.69 -9.12
N GLY A 126 -13.16 -4.62 -8.85
CA GLY A 126 -14.31 -4.72 -7.98
C GLY A 126 -15.09 -3.42 -7.93
N ILE A 127 -15.91 -3.26 -6.91
CA ILE A 127 -16.69 -2.05 -6.67
C ILE A 127 -16.46 -1.53 -5.25
N CYS A 128 -16.44 -0.21 -5.09
CA CYS A 128 -16.26 0.42 -3.79
C CYS A 128 -17.30 1.52 -3.53
N SER A 129 -17.37 1.97 -2.28
CA SER A 129 -18.28 3.04 -1.85
C SER A 129 -18.20 4.28 -2.75
N PRO A 130 -19.33 4.92 -3.11
CA PRO A 130 -19.36 6.17 -3.88
C PRO A 130 -18.66 7.34 -3.17
N ALA A 131 -18.48 7.25 -1.85
CA ALA A 131 -17.78 8.25 -1.06
C ALA A 131 -16.27 8.28 -1.33
N TYR A 132 -15.69 7.23 -1.91
CA TYR A 132 -14.26 7.17 -2.20
C TYR A 132 -13.94 7.82 -3.55
N ILE A 133 -12.72 8.34 -3.66
CA ILE A 133 -12.19 8.90 -4.91
C ILE A 133 -11.26 7.86 -5.51
N ILE A 134 -11.54 7.47 -6.76
CA ILE A 134 -10.72 6.55 -7.52
C ILE A 134 -9.81 7.38 -8.41
N LEU A 135 -8.52 7.15 -8.31
CA LEU A 135 -7.48 7.79 -9.10
C LEU A 135 -6.92 6.75 -10.07
N ARG A 136 -6.87 7.09 -11.34
CA ARG A 136 -6.25 6.26 -12.38
C ARG A 136 -5.09 7.01 -13.01
N PRO A 137 -3.91 6.40 -13.12
CA PRO A 137 -2.82 7.02 -13.87
C PRO A 137 -3.21 7.07 -15.34
N PHE A 138 -2.99 8.21 -15.99
CA PHE A 138 -3.21 8.40 -17.42
C PHE A 138 -1.92 8.60 -18.22
N ILE A 139 -0.79 8.64 -17.52
CA ILE A 139 0.56 8.58 -18.07
C ILE A 139 1.25 7.31 -17.59
N GLU A 140 2.33 6.93 -18.23
CA GLU A 140 3.12 5.77 -17.85
C GLU A 140 3.80 5.98 -16.48
N ILE A 141 3.54 5.07 -15.55
CA ILE A 141 4.14 5.05 -14.21
C ILE A 141 4.43 3.61 -13.78
N ASN A 142 5.32 3.46 -12.83
CA ASN A 142 5.40 2.22 -12.05
C ASN A 142 4.44 2.30 -10.86
N ASN A 143 3.41 1.48 -10.87
CA ASN A 143 2.37 1.48 -9.83
C ASN A 143 2.93 1.18 -8.43
N ASP A 144 3.91 0.28 -8.32
CA ASP A 144 4.52 -0.08 -7.04
C ASP A 144 5.35 1.07 -6.46
N PHE A 145 5.98 1.89 -7.31
CA PHE A 145 6.66 3.10 -6.88
C PHE A 145 5.69 4.05 -6.15
N PHE A 146 4.56 4.37 -6.78
CA PHE A 146 3.56 5.25 -6.17
C PHE A 146 2.83 4.60 -5.00
N ARG A 147 2.57 3.28 -5.05
CA ARG A 147 2.03 2.53 -3.90
C ARG A 147 2.91 2.69 -2.66
N LEU A 148 4.22 2.62 -2.82
CA LEU A 148 5.18 2.80 -1.73
C LEU A 148 5.27 4.27 -1.29
N TYR A 149 5.34 5.20 -2.24
CA TYR A 149 5.40 6.62 -1.94
C TYR A 149 4.19 7.12 -1.15
N PHE A 150 2.99 6.73 -1.55
CA PHE A 150 1.75 7.14 -0.88
C PHE A 150 1.59 6.60 0.56
N LYS A 151 2.44 5.67 0.97
CA LYS A 151 2.53 5.14 2.35
C LYS A 151 3.64 5.80 3.18
N MET A 152 4.38 6.74 2.62
CA MET A 152 5.42 7.46 3.36
C MET A 152 4.81 8.38 4.41
N ASP A 153 5.35 8.36 5.64
CA ASP A 153 4.91 9.23 6.73
C ASP A 153 4.91 10.71 6.30
N ARG A 154 5.94 11.14 5.55
CA ARG A 154 6.06 12.51 5.00
C ARG A 154 4.89 12.86 4.09
N TYR A 155 4.50 11.94 3.19
CA TYR A 155 3.38 12.15 2.28
C TYR A 155 2.05 12.20 3.05
N ILE A 156 1.85 11.32 4.02
CA ILE A 156 0.66 11.31 4.87
C ILE A 156 0.57 12.61 5.68
N GLN A 157 1.68 13.12 6.21
CA GLN A 157 1.73 14.43 6.88
C GLN A 157 1.38 15.57 5.92
N GLN A 158 1.87 15.53 4.68
CA GLN A 158 1.52 16.51 3.65
C GLN A 158 0.02 16.47 3.32
N LEU A 159 -0.58 15.28 3.19
CA LEU A 159 -2.03 15.11 3.03
C LEU A 159 -2.82 15.73 4.21
N ASN A 160 -2.25 15.72 5.41
CA ASN A 160 -2.91 16.22 6.61
C ASN A 160 -2.74 17.73 6.83
N SER A 161 -1.68 18.32 6.31
CA SER A 161 -1.30 19.70 6.61
C SER A 161 -2.36 20.76 6.25
N LYS A 162 -3.22 20.49 5.28
CA LYS A 162 -4.31 21.37 4.86
C LYS A 162 -5.70 20.98 5.40
N LEU A 163 -5.77 19.91 6.22
CA LEU A 163 -7.05 19.46 6.81
C LEU A 163 -7.40 20.19 8.12
N GLU A 164 -6.51 21.01 8.64
CA GLU A 164 -6.65 21.69 9.93
C GLU A 164 -7.73 22.80 9.98
N GLY A 165 -8.49 23.02 8.92
CA GLY A 165 -9.56 24.03 8.88
C GLY A 165 -10.99 23.47 8.69
N ILE A 166 -11.18 22.16 8.55
CA ILE A 166 -12.47 21.57 8.20
C ILE A 166 -13.11 20.97 9.44
N ARG A 167 -14.17 21.65 9.94
CA ARG A 167 -14.91 21.27 11.17
C ARG A 167 -15.70 19.96 11.07
N ASP A 168 -16.08 19.51 9.86
CA ASP A 168 -16.92 18.33 9.67
C ASP A 168 -16.33 17.41 8.60
N GLY A 169 -15.80 16.23 9.05
CA GLY A 169 -15.42 15.13 8.18
C GLY A 169 -14.13 15.37 7.39
N LYS A 170 -12.99 15.00 7.95
CA LYS A 170 -11.65 15.07 7.32
C LYS A 170 -11.58 14.17 6.07
N MET A 171 -12.12 14.59 4.94
CA MET A 171 -12.00 13.89 3.67
C MET A 171 -11.07 14.64 2.73
N ILE A 172 -10.08 13.94 2.19
CA ILE A 172 -9.18 14.48 1.18
C ILE A 172 -9.97 14.61 -0.13
N SER A 173 -10.11 15.84 -0.64
CA SER A 173 -10.74 16.08 -1.94
C SER A 173 -9.76 15.82 -3.09
N TYR A 174 -10.29 15.50 -4.28
CA TYR A 174 -9.46 15.43 -5.49
C TYR A 174 -8.76 16.76 -5.78
N LYS A 175 -9.47 17.89 -5.60
CA LYS A 175 -8.88 19.22 -5.79
C LYS A 175 -7.63 19.39 -4.97
N TYR A 176 -7.65 18.96 -3.70
CA TYR A 176 -6.46 19.04 -2.85
C TYR A 176 -5.36 18.10 -3.33
N PHE A 177 -5.70 16.83 -3.63
CA PHE A 177 -4.73 15.87 -4.17
C PHE A 177 -4.11 16.37 -5.49
N SER A 178 -4.90 16.99 -6.36
CA SER A 178 -4.47 17.48 -7.66
C SER A 178 -3.38 18.57 -7.60
N GLU A 179 -3.29 19.29 -6.49
CA GLU A 179 -2.31 20.36 -6.26
C GLU A 179 -1.05 19.87 -5.51
N ILE A 180 -1.03 18.62 -5.04
CA ILE A 180 0.13 18.06 -4.35
C ILE A 180 1.20 17.71 -5.38
N LYS A 181 2.42 18.19 -5.14
CA LYS A 181 3.58 17.81 -5.91
C LYS A 181 4.06 16.41 -5.53
N LEU A 182 4.21 15.57 -6.53
CA LEU A 182 4.65 14.18 -6.41
C LEU A 182 6.02 14.03 -7.08
N PRO A 183 6.96 13.27 -6.50
CA PRO A 183 8.24 12.98 -7.14
C PRO A 183 8.01 12.12 -8.38
N PHE A 184 8.68 12.46 -9.46
CA PHE A 184 8.52 11.80 -10.75
C PHE A 184 9.89 11.49 -11.39
N PRO A 185 10.59 10.44 -10.93
CA PRO A 185 11.77 9.92 -11.64
C PRO A 185 11.39 9.32 -12.99
N CYS A 186 12.37 9.08 -13.86
CA CYS A 186 12.14 8.32 -15.09
C CYS A 186 11.63 6.91 -14.77
N ILE A 187 10.93 6.29 -15.72
CA ILE A 187 10.26 4.99 -15.49
C ILE A 187 11.23 3.87 -15.11
N GLU A 188 12.45 3.92 -15.63
CA GLU A 188 13.50 2.95 -15.32
C GLU A 188 13.94 3.06 -13.85
N GLU A 189 14.11 4.28 -13.33
CA GLU A 189 14.46 4.49 -11.91
C GLU A 189 13.28 4.14 -11.00
N GLN A 190 12.02 4.52 -11.36
CA GLN A 190 10.82 4.08 -10.65
C GLN A 190 10.81 2.54 -10.52
N THR A 191 11.12 1.85 -11.59
CA THR A 191 11.12 0.38 -11.65
C THR A 191 12.23 -0.22 -10.78
N LYS A 192 13.44 0.33 -10.82
CA LYS A 192 14.54 -0.13 -9.95
C LYS A 192 14.20 0.08 -8.47
N ILE A 193 13.66 1.23 -8.11
CA ILE A 193 13.23 1.54 -6.73
C ILE A 193 12.14 0.53 -6.29
N ALA A 194 11.11 0.34 -7.09
CA ALA A 194 10.01 -0.56 -6.80
C ALA A 194 10.50 -2.00 -6.62
N ASN A 195 11.33 -2.50 -7.54
CA ASN A 195 11.89 -3.86 -7.48
C ASN A 195 12.77 -4.06 -6.23
N PHE A 196 13.62 -3.09 -5.92
CA PHE A 196 14.46 -3.15 -4.73
C PHE A 196 13.63 -3.24 -3.45
N LEU A 197 12.66 -2.36 -3.27
CA LEU A 197 11.81 -2.34 -2.08
C LEU A 197 10.91 -3.59 -1.99
N SER A 198 10.38 -4.07 -3.11
CA SER A 198 9.60 -5.33 -3.17
C SER A 198 10.45 -6.55 -2.83
N SER A 199 11.75 -6.53 -3.14
CA SER A 199 12.67 -7.60 -2.72
C SER A 199 12.82 -7.69 -1.20
N ILE A 200 12.73 -6.55 -0.51
CA ILE A 200 12.75 -6.49 0.96
C ILE A 200 11.42 -7.03 1.52
N ASP A 201 10.28 -6.68 0.90
CA ASP A 201 8.97 -7.22 1.28
C ASP A 201 8.94 -8.75 1.16
N THR A 202 9.46 -9.29 0.07
CA THR A 202 9.59 -10.73 -0.10
C THR A 202 10.40 -11.39 1.03
N LYS A 203 11.48 -10.75 1.49
CA LYS A 203 12.28 -11.25 2.62
C LYS A 203 11.53 -11.18 3.94
N ILE A 204 10.73 -10.14 4.14
CA ILE A 204 9.87 -9.99 5.34
C ILE A 204 8.83 -11.10 5.34
N GLU A 205 8.08 -11.29 4.24
CA GLU A 205 7.07 -12.34 4.11
C GLU A 205 7.64 -13.75 4.32
N GLN A 206 8.79 -14.03 3.73
CA GLN A 206 9.48 -15.31 3.93
C GLN A 206 9.85 -15.53 5.41
N THR A 207 10.29 -14.46 6.09
CA THR A 207 10.65 -14.54 7.51
C THR A 207 9.41 -14.76 8.38
N GLN A 208 8.29 -14.09 8.06
CA GLN A 208 7.00 -14.28 8.73
C GLN A 208 6.49 -15.71 8.57
N LYS A 209 6.48 -16.24 7.34
CA LYS A 209 6.08 -17.62 7.07
C LYS A 209 6.94 -18.64 7.82
N GLN A 210 8.25 -18.39 7.93
CA GLN A 210 9.14 -19.25 8.73
C GLN A 210 8.82 -19.15 10.23
N LEU A 211 8.53 -17.96 10.73
CA LEU A 211 8.16 -17.72 12.13
C LEU A 211 6.87 -18.46 12.49
N GLU A 212 5.84 -18.35 11.67
CA GLU A 212 4.56 -19.03 11.86
C GLU A 212 4.74 -20.55 11.88
N LYS A 213 5.40 -21.12 10.87
CA LYS A 213 5.70 -22.57 10.82
C LYS A 213 6.46 -23.05 12.06
N THR A 214 7.41 -22.24 12.56
CA THR A 214 8.19 -22.60 13.75
C THR A 214 7.33 -22.56 15.02
N LYS A 215 6.40 -21.61 15.13
CA LYS A 215 5.43 -21.54 16.24
C LYS A 215 4.46 -22.72 16.21
N GLU A 216 3.94 -23.06 15.03
CA GLU A 216 3.06 -24.23 14.86
C GLU A 216 3.78 -25.53 15.23
N PHE A 217 5.02 -25.68 14.79
CA PHE A 217 5.87 -26.82 15.15
C PHE A 217 6.07 -26.92 16.67
N LYS A 218 6.35 -25.80 17.35
CA LYS A 218 6.45 -25.76 18.82
C LYS A 218 5.14 -26.22 19.47
N LYS A 219 4.00 -25.73 18.98
CA LYS A 219 2.69 -26.11 19.50
C LYS A 219 2.42 -27.63 19.37
N ALA A 220 2.73 -28.20 18.18
CA ALA A 220 2.58 -29.62 17.95
C ALA A 220 3.48 -30.49 18.87
N LEU A 221 4.74 -30.06 19.06
CA LEU A 221 5.66 -30.71 19.97
C LEU A 221 5.15 -30.72 21.43
N LEU A 222 4.67 -29.58 21.90
CA LEU A 222 4.12 -29.48 23.26
C LEU A 222 2.90 -30.40 23.42
N GLN A 223 2.03 -30.48 22.41
CA GLN A 223 0.90 -31.43 22.44
C GLN A 223 1.33 -32.89 22.54
N GLN A 224 2.41 -33.29 21.84
CA GLN A 224 2.94 -34.67 21.89
C GLN A 224 3.66 -34.99 23.20
N MET A 225 4.19 -33.99 23.90
CA MET A 225 4.90 -34.21 25.17
C MET A 225 3.98 -34.31 26.39
N PHE A 226 2.74 -33.90 26.29
CA PHE A 226 1.77 -33.84 27.38
C PHE A 226 0.54 -34.74 27.10
N VAL A 227 0.62 -35.63 26.17
CA VAL A 227 -0.27 -36.79 25.95
C VAL A 227 0.46 -38.02 26.44
#